data_31a475e82ac2873e2af45ef610a7afed
#
_entry.id   31a475e82ac2873e2af45ef610a7afed
#
_cell.length_a   1.000
_cell.length_b   1.000
_cell.length_c   1.000
_cell.angle_alpha   90.00
_cell.angle_beta   90.00
_cell.angle_gamma   90.00
#
_symmetry.space_group_name_H-M   'P 1'
#
loop_
_entity.id
_entity.type
_entity.pdbx_description
1 polymer ?
#
loop_
_entity_poly.entity_id
_entity_poly.type
_entity_poly.pdbx_seq_one_letter_code
_entity_poly.pdbx_strand_id
1 'polypeptide(L)'
;MVDLERSIYDYIHNLLFSKEKIMNTLNRRKFLSSSALLATSSLITVTANAAAKDPMPAKWDEEADIIVVGSGFAGLAAAAEAKNANAGNVIVLEKMRAPGGNSVINGGIFAVPGNPAQVKLGIKDSPELLASDMIAAGLGYGYPEKIKAMTEEALPTYEWTVKELGVQYNDKVGQEGGHSVPRHVYTINGSGFEIVHKQLAYAKKLGIPVRLRVYVERIIRDEDGRVKGLQVREGYRFPNAQSGKVKFIKAKKAVILCHGGFGADVNYRMKHDPKLTDKFDTTNQPGATSELWREASRIGGNLIQADWIQCGPWNSPEEKGMGVALYFAQGAAATQGIWIDCATGKRFVNELANRKIRADAVITNNNKGHTCIALADQTAVDLTIQKSRPRILDKQLERKVVHKFATLEDLAKQYNVPMDALQATIADYNKHQAEGTPDEMGRKIYKGAQAIGTGPWYCSILSPKVHHCMGGLETNSKGQVIDVSSDKPIPGLYAAGESTGGVHGAVRLGSCAVLDCLANGRIAGRKAAQEQNWS
;
A
#
# COMPACT_ATOMS: atom_id res chain seq x y z
N MET A 1 1.98 27.62 -16.40
CA MET A 1 2.70 26.70 -15.50
C MET A 1 3.61 27.43 -14.50
N VAL A 2 4.22 28.53 -14.89
CA VAL A 2 5.12 29.32 -14.01
C VAL A 2 4.36 30.11 -12.93
N ASP A 3 3.12 30.51 -13.18
CA ASP A 3 2.35 31.34 -12.22
C ASP A 3 1.68 30.53 -11.09
N LEU A 4 1.43 29.24 -11.29
CA LEU A 4 0.83 28.38 -10.26
C LEU A 4 1.88 27.91 -9.24
N GLU A 5 3.11 27.71 -9.68
CA GLU A 5 4.24 27.38 -8.78
C GLU A 5 4.61 28.59 -7.90
N ARG A 6 4.52 29.80 -8.44
CA ARG A 6 4.74 31.02 -7.66
C ARG A 6 3.67 31.24 -6.60
N SER A 7 2.42 30.96 -6.90
CA SER A 7 1.30 31.09 -5.95
C SER A 7 1.40 30.09 -4.78
N ILE A 8 1.85 28.85 -5.02
CA ILE A 8 2.04 27.85 -3.97
C ILE A 8 3.27 28.18 -3.12
N TYR A 9 4.34 28.67 -3.74
CA TYR A 9 5.54 29.11 -3.04
C TYR A 9 5.26 30.30 -2.13
N ASP A 10 4.50 31.28 -2.60
CA ASP A 10 4.11 32.46 -1.82
C ASP A 10 3.14 32.12 -0.69
N TYR A 11 2.26 31.13 -0.85
CA TYR A 11 1.37 30.65 0.19
C TYR A 11 2.13 29.92 1.32
N ILE A 12 3.08 29.07 0.96
CA ILE A 12 3.92 28.34 1.93
C ILE A 12 4.88 29.32 2.63
N HIS A 13 5.45 30.28 1.91
CA HIS A 13 6.34 31.29 2.45
C HIS A 13 5.61 32.17 3.47
N ASN A 14 4.38 32.60 3.18
CA ASN A 14 3.57 33.40 4.09
C ASN A 14 3.11 32.60 5.35
N LEU A 15 2.91 31.27 5.24
CA LEU A 15 2.59 30.43 6.39
C LEU A 15 3.79 30.24 7.34
N LEU A 16 5.00 30.20 6.80
CA LEU A 16 6.24 30.06 7.58
C LEU A 16 6.61 31.37 8.30
N PHE A 17 6.46 32.51 7.63
CA PHE A 17 6.76 33.82 8.24
C PHE A 17 5.72 34.30 9.25
N SER A 18 4.46 33.83 9.18
CA SER A 18 3.48 34.13 10.23
C SER A 18 3.79 33.43 11.56
N LYS A 19 4.46 32.27 11.54
CA LYS A 19 4.91 31.59 12.76
C LYS A 19 6.10 32.27 13.46
N GLU A 20 6.99 32.90 12.72
CA GLU A 20 8.10 33.65 13.32
C GLU A 20 7.64 34.91 14.05
N LYS A 21 6.58 35.58 13.59
CA LYS A 21 6.03 36.76 14.28
C LYS A 21 5.34 36.44 15.61
N ILE A 22 4.79 35.24 15.75
CA ILE A 22 4.14 34.79 17.01
C ILE A 22 5.18 34.35 18.05
N MET A 23 6.35 33.86 17.64
CA MET A 23 7.41 33.44 18.56
C MET A 23 8.25 34.59 19.11
N ASN A 24 8.26 35.77 18.49
CA ASN A 24 9.07 36.92 18.94
C ASN A 24 8.38 37.79 20.01
N THR A 25 7.14 37.50 20.41
CA THR A 25 6.42 38.22 21.50
C THR A 25 6.49 37.53 22.87
N LEU A 26 7.09 36.35 22.97
CA LEU A 26 7.34 35.69 24.25
C LEU A 26 8.71 36.10 24.81
N ASN A 27 8.67 37.02 25.75
CA ASN A 27 9.82 37.65 26.40
C ASN A 27 10.70 36.60 27.10
N ARG A 28 11.83 36.22 26.46
CA ARG A 28 12.82 35.24 26.95
C ARG A 28 13.31 35.50 28.39
N ARG A 29 13.20 36.73 28.88
CA ARG A 29 13.61 37.09 30.25
C ARG A 29 12.65 36.62 31.34
N LYS A 30 11.35 36.43 31.06
CA LYS A 30 10.37 35.91 32.06
C LYS A 30 10.38 34.39 32.15
N PHE A 31 10.88 33.68 31.16
CA PHE A 31 10.99 32.22 31.19
C PHE A 31 12.19 31.74 32.02
N LEU A 32 13.26 32.54 32.08
CA LEU A 32 14.47 32.19 32.82
C LEU A 32 14.43 32.56 34.31
N SER A 33 13.51 33.45 34.76
CA SER A 33 13.38 33.82 36.17
C SER A 33 12.48 32.93 37.00
N SER A 34 11.71 32.04 36.39
CA SER A 34 10.83 31.07 37.09
C SER A 34 11.49 29.68 37.24
N SER A 35 12.67 29.47 36.72
CA SER A 35 13.36 28.18 36.74
C SER A 35 14.45 28.06 37.80
N ALA A 36 14.62 29.09 38.67
CA ALA A 36 15.72 29.14 39.63
C ALA A 36 15.37 28.66 41.04
N LEU A 37 14.19 28.09 41.27
CA LEU A 37 13.79 27.67 42.63
C LEU A 37 13.21 26.24 42.70
N LEU A 38 13.68 25.31 41.89
CA LEU A 38 13.47 23.87 42.11
C LEU A 38 14.64 23.07 41.48
N ALA A 39 15.85 23.42 41.89
CA ALA A 39 17.03 22.58 41.67
C ALA A 39 17.22 21.67 42.89
N THR A 40 16.27 20.78 43.14
CA THR A 40 16.53 19.56 43.89
C THR A 40 16.38 18.38 42.95
N SER A 41 17.57 17.92 42.50
CA SER A 41 17.89 16.53 42.14
C SER A 41 16.72 15.61 41.78
N SER A 42 16.30 15.68 40.53
CA SER A 42 15.97 14.51 39.79
C SER A 42 16.69 14.66 38.45
N LEU A 43 17.86 14.03 38.35
CA LEU A 43 18.40 13.59 37.07
C LEU A 43 17.31 12.73 36.43
N ILE A 44 16.40 13.34 35.69
CA ILE A 44 15.64 12.63 34.66
C ILE A 44 16.71 12.32 33.62
N THR A 45 17.35 11.19 33.79
CA THR A 45 18.02 10.52 32.70
C THR A 45 16.91 10.33 31.66
N VAL A 46 16.90 11.18 30.63
CA VAL A 46 16.28 10.84 29.38
C VAL A 46 17.09 9.64 28.89
N THR A 47 16.70 8.46 29.34
CA THR A 47 17.13 7.24 28.68
C THR A 47 16.55 7.38 27.29
N ALA A 48 17.41 7.80 26.33
CA ALA A 48 17.17 7.48 24.94
C ALA A 48 16.66 6.03 24.96
N ASN A 49 15.50 5.77 24.32
CA ASN A 49 14.93 4.43 24.24
C ASN A 49 15.99 3.53 23.62
N ALA A 50 16.90 3.02 24.44
CA ALA A 50 17.86 2.03 24.00
C ALA A 50 17.05 0.84 23.50
N ALA A 51 17.33 0.40 22.28
CA ALA A 51 16.70 -0.78 21.71
C ALA A 51 16.73 -1.92 22.74
N ALA A 52 15.57 -2.53 22.99
CA ALA A 52 15.48 -3.61 23.95
C ALA A 52 16.33 -4.79 23.45
N LYS A 53 17.28 -5.20 24.26
CA LYS A 53 18.09 -6.38 24.04
C LYS A 53 17.49 -7.53 24.83
N ASP A 54 17.41 -8.69 24.21
CA ASP A 54 16.80 -9.87 24.82
C ASP A 54 17.88 -10.80 25.35
N PRO A 55 17.69 -11.39 26.55
CA PRO A 55 18.59 -12.44 27.00
C PRO A 55 18.50 -13.62 26.02
N MET A 56 19.65 -14.22 25.74
CA MET A 56 19.70 -15.40 24.89
C MET A 56 18.90 -16.53 25.53
N PRO A 57 18.11 -17.31 24.76
CA PRO A 57 17.42 -18.45 25.31
C PRO A 57 18.40 -19.48 25.83
N ALA A 58 18.07 -20.14 26.93
CA ALA A 58 18.92 -21.18 27.51
C ALA A 58 19.17 -22.35 26.52
N LYS A 59 18.21 -22.53 25.58
CA LYS A 59 18.28 -23.56 24.53
C LYS A 59 17.51 -23.08 23.30
N TRP A 60 18.07 -23.35 22.13
CA TRP A 60 17.36 -23.28 20.87
C TRP A 60 16.69 -24.62 20.58
N ASP A 61 15.39 -24.60 20.22
CA ASP A 61 14.65 -25.83 19.89
C ASP A 61 14.94 -26.30 18.47
N GLU A 62 15.31 -25.34 17.59
CA GLU A 62 15.57 -25.59 16.19
C GLU A 62 16.52 -24.51 15.64
N GLU A 63 17.17 -24.79 14.52
CA GLU A 63 18.01 -23.81 13.82
C GLU A 63 17.79 -23.85 12.31
N ALA A 64 17.90 -22.68 11.68
CA ALA A 64 17.94 -22.50 10.24
C ALA A 64 19.05 -21.50 9.89
N ASP A 65 19.54 -21.52 8.65
CA ASP A 65 20.50 -20.51 8.20
C ASP A 65 19.75 -19.18 7.99
N ILE A 66 18.59 -19.21 7.34
CA ILE A 66 17.75 -18.03 7.14
C ILE A 66 16.30 -18.37 7.54
N ILE A 67 15.70 -17.46 8.31
CA ILE A 67 14.28 -17.52 8.66
C ILE A 67 13.57 -16.36 7.95
N VAL A 68 12.60 -16.67 7.09
CA VAL A 68 11.74 -15.68 6.43
C VAL A 68 10.38 -15.64 7.12
N VAL A 69 9.93 -14.45 7.47
CA VAL A 69 8.64 -14.24 8.16
C VAL A 69 7.62 -13.63 7.21
N GLY A 70 6.59 -14.39 6.89
CA GLY A 70 5.53 -14.06 5.93
C GLY A 70 5.67 -14.84 4.61
N SER A 71 4.55 -15.36 4.13
CA SER A 71 4.46 -16.19 2.92
C SER A 71 3.81 -15.47 1.73
N GLY A 72 3.80 -14.13 1.73
CA GLY A 72 3.41 -13.31 0.59
C GLY A 72 4.48 -13.29 -0.51
N PHE A 73 4.27 -12.48 -1.56
CA PHE A 73 5.21 -12.35 -2.68
C PHE A 73 6.64 -12.11 -2.24
N ALA A 74 6.86 -11.18 -1.31
CA ALA A 74 8.19 -10.80 -0.86
C ALA A 74 8.89 -11.94 -0.12
N GLY A 75 8.18 -12.60 0.81
CA GLY A 75 8.77 -13.68 1.60
C GLY A 75 9.10 -14.92 0.77
N LEU A 76 8.21 -15.33 -0.13
CA LEU A 76 8.46 -16.46 -1.01
C LEU A 76 9.59 -16.16 -2.02
N ALA A 77 9.67 -14.91 -2.52
CA ALA A 77 10.77 -14.47 -3.38
C ALA A 77 12.11 -14.45 -2.62
N ALA A 78 12.12 -13.90 -1.39
CA ALA A 78 13.30 -13.86 -0.54
C ALA A 78 13.82 -15.27 -0.20
N ALA A 79 12.92 -16.17 0.16
CA ALA A 79 13.28 -17.55 0.49
C ALA A 79 13.87 -18.29 -0.71
N ALA A 80 13.25 -18.14 -1.90
CA ALA A 80 13.73 -18.76 -3.13
C ALA A 80 15.13 -18.24 -3.52
N GLU A 81 15.33 -16.92 -3.51
CA GLU A 81 16.63 -16.32 -3.86
C GLU A 81 17.72 -16.65 -2.83
N ALA A 82 17.38 -16.67 -1.54
CA ALA A 82 18.32 -17.11 -0.51
C ALA A 82 18.78 -18.54 -0.75
N LYS A 83 17.86 -19.43 -1.09
CA LYS A 83 18.18 -20.83 -1.40
C LYS A 83 19.02 -20.98 -2.66
N ASN A 84 18.67 -20.25 -3.73
CA ASN A 84 19.43 -20.22 -4.98
C ASN A 84 20.84 -19.64 -4.78
N ALA A 85 21.01 -18.74 -3.79
CA ALA A 85 22.32 -18.19 -3.40
C ALA A 85 23.08 -19.08 -2.37
N ASN A 86 22.69 -20.34 -2.24
CA ASN A 86 23.35 -21.33 -1.38
C ASN A 86 23.34 -20.96 0.11
N ALA A 87 22.29 -20.35 0.61
CA ALA A 87 22.17 -19.96 2.02
C ALA A 87 22.12 -21.15 3.00
N GLY A 88 21.98 -22.38 2.51
CA GLY A 88 21.82 -23.55 3.36
C GLY A 88 20.34 -23.87 3.67
N ASN A 89 19.99 -24.02 4.95
CA ASN A 89 18.64 -24.29 5.40
C ASN A 89 17.82 -23.00 5.49
N VAL A 90 16.79 -22.86 4.64
CA VAL A 90 15.87 -21.71 4.61
C VAL A 90 14.47 -22.18 4.98
N ILE A 91 13.82 -21.50 5.91
CA ILE A 91 12.44 -21.78 6.33
C ILE A 91 11.57 -20.53 6.19
N VAL A 92 10.27 -20.72 5.87
CA VAL A 92 9.28 -19.64 5.84
C VAL A 92 8.25 -19.88 6.94
N LEU A 93 8.00 -18.85 7.75
CA LEU A 93 7.02 -18.87 8.83
C LEU A 93 5.82 -17.99 8.46
N GLU A 94 4.61 -18.55 8.57
CA GLU A 94 3.35 -17.86 8.29
C GLU A 94 2.40 -17.99 9.49
N LYS A 95 1.89 -16.85 9.99
CA LYS A 95 0.99 -16.88 11.17
C LYS A 95 -0.41 -17.40 10.85
N MET A 96 -0.86 -17.24 9.61
CA MET A 96 -2.21 -17.64 9.20
C MET A 96 -2.29 -19.14 8.87
N ARG A 97 -3.52 -19.63 8.76
CA ARG A 97 -3.81 -21.02 8.38
C ARG A 97 -3.63 -21.31 6.89
N ALA A 98 -3.48 -20.26 6.07
CA ALA A 98 -3.27 -20.35 4.64
C ALA A 98 -2.14 -19.39 4.24
N PRO A 99 -1.31 -19.77 3.26
CA PRO A 99 -0.21 -18.93 2.80
C PRO A 99 -0.67 -17.82 1.87
N GLY A 100 0.16 -16.79 1.70
CA GLY A 100 0.06 -15.79 0.65
C GLY A 100 -0.47 -14.42 1.08
N GLY A 101 -1.15 -14.31 2.23
CA GLY A 101 -1.61 -13.01 2.77
C GLY A 101 -2.35 -12.15 1.74
N ASN A 102 -2.02 -10.85 1.66
CA ASN A 102 -2.60 -9.92 0.68
C ASN A 102 -2.23 -10.26 -0.76
N SER A 103 -1.14 -10.97 -0.98
CA SER A 103 -0.64 -11.31 -2.31
C SER A 103 -1.59 -12.21 -3.11
N VAL A 104 -2.37 -13.09 -2.45
CA VAL A 104 -3.33 -13.97 -3.15
C VAL A 104 -4.60 -13.26 -3.59
N ILE A 105 -4.95 -12.13 -3.01
CA ILE A 105 -6.21 -11.41 -3.28
C ILE A 105 -6.04 -10.16 -4.15
N ASN A 106 -4.81 -9.83 -4.55
CA ASN A 106 -4.56 -8.69 -5.46
C ASN A 106 -4.81 -9.06 -6.93
N GLY A 107 -4.82 -8.04 -7.80
CA GLY A 107 -5.10 -8.20 -9.24
C GLY A 107 -3.97 -8.81 -10.06
N GLY A 108 -2.81 -9.13 -9.49
CA GLY A 108 -1.67 -9.68 -10.21
C GLY A 108 -1.08 -8.74 -11.27
N ILE A 109 -1.23 -7.42 -11.07
CA ILE A 109 -0.74 -6.39 -12.00
C ILE A 109 0.69 -6.02 -11.60
N PHE A 110 1.59 -6.07 -12.56
CA PHE A 110 3.03 -5.92 -12.35
C PHE A 110 3.62 -4.85 -13.28
N ALA A 111 4.27 -3.82 -12.74
CA ALA A 111 4.95 -2.78 -13.51
C ALA A 111 6.34 -3.28 -13.95
N VAL A 112 6.55 -3.41 -15.26
CA VAL A 112 7.80 -3.95 -15.82
C VAL A 112 8.24 -3.10 -17.01
N PRO A 113 9.21 -2.20 -16.86
CA PRO A 113 9.80 -1.51 -17.99
C PRO A 113 10.57 -2.50 -18.88
N GLY A 114 10.43 -2.35 -20.18
CA GLY A 114 11.10 -3.21 -21.18
C GLY A 114 10.48 -4.61 -21.33
N ASN A 115 9.25 -4.84 -20.85
CA ASN A 115 8.59 -6.13 -21.02
C ASN A 115 8.32 -6.47 -22.50
N PRO A 116 8.17 -7.76 -22.84
CA PRO A 116 8.01 -8.21 -24.24
C PRO A 116 6.84 -7.55 -24.98
N ALA A 117 5.73 -7.23 -24.29
CA ALA A 117 4.58 -6.57 -24.93
C ALA A 117 4.91 -5.11 -25.31
N GLN A 118 5.68 -4.39 -24.47
CA GLN A 118 6.20 -3.06 -24.83
C GLN A 118 7.12 -3.11 -26.04
N VAL A 119 8.06 -4.07 -26.06
CA VAL A 119 9.00 -4.25 -27.20
C VAL A 119 8.24 -4.48 -28.49
N LYS A 120 7.24 -5.38 -28.47
CA LYS A 120 6.37 -5.69 -29.62
C LYS A 120 5.61 -4.47 -30.14
N LEU A 121 5.20 -3.57 -29.24
CA LEU A 121 4.45 -2.35 -29.56
C LEU A 121 5.35 -1.14 -29.84
N GLY A 122 6.68 -1.29 -29.77
CA GLY A 122 7.63 -0.18 -29.95
C GLY A 122 7.60 0.87 -28.85
N ILE A 123 7.05 0.55 -27.68
CA ILE A 123 6.98 1.47 -26.53
C ILE A 123 8.37 1.57 -25.90
N LYS A 124 8.91 2.80 -25.86
CA LYS A 124 10.18 3.09 -25.17
C LYS A 124 9.95 3.29 -23.69
N ASP A 125 10.65 2.51 -22.87
CA ASP A 125 10.59 2.56 -21.41
C ASP A 125 11.93 2.15 -20.81
N SER A 126 12.18 2.56 -19.55
CA SER A 126 13.39 2.19 -18.83
C SER A 126 13.16 2.14 -17.33
N PRO A 127 14.07 1.50 -16.55
CA PRO A 127 14.07 1.56 -15.09
C PRO A 127 14.08 2.98 -14.54
N GLU A 128 14.84 3.89 -15.17
CA GLU A 128 14.96 5.30 -14.76
C GLU A 128 13.64 6.05 -14.98
N LEU A 129 12.93 5.79 -16.10
CA LEU A 129 11.63 6.42 -16.36
C LEU A 129 10.59 5.94 -15.34
N LEU A 130 10.58 4.63 -14.99
CA LEU A 130 9.72 4.11 -13.93
C LEU A 130 10.09 4.73 -12.58
N ALA A 131 11.38 4.85 -12.26
CA ALA A 131 11.83 5.48 -11.02
C ALA A 131 11.39 6.94 -10.93
N SER A 132 11.48 7.70 -12.02
CA SER A 132 11.00 9.08 -12.10
C SER A 132 9.49 9.17 -11.85
N ASP A 133 8.69 8.31 -12.49
CA ASP A 133 7.24 8.23 -12.27
C ASP A 133 6.89 7.93 -10.80
N MET A 134 7.64 7.00 -10.18
CA MET A 134 7.44 6.65 -8.77
C MET A 134 7.78 7.80 -7.82
N ILE A 135 8.90 8.49 -8.05
CA ILE A 135 9.31 9.65 -7.24
C ILE A 135 8.27 10.77 -7.37
N ALA A 136 7.81 11.04 -8.58
CA ALA A 136 6.78 12.06 -8.82
C ALA A 136 5.45 11.69 -8.14
N ALA A 137 4.97 10.45 -8.28
CA ALA A 137 3.76 9.97 -7.62
C ALA A 137 3.88 10.01 -6.09
N GLY A 138 5.05 9.65 -5.57
CA GLY A 138 5.37 9.66 -4.15
C GLY A 138 5.65 11.04 -3.56
N LEU A 139 5.48 12.13 -4.34
CA LEU A 139 5.73 13.52 -3.93
C LEU A 139 7.17 13.76 -3.43
N GLY A 140 8.15 13.04 -3.97
CA GLY A 140 9.55 13.15 -3.59
C GLY A 140 9.92 12.47 -2.25
N TYR A 141 8.99 11.82 -1.57
CA TYR A 141 9.25 11.15 -0.29
C TYR A 141 9.84 9.73 -0.42
N GLY A 142 9.93 9.20 -1.62
CA GLY A 142 10.60 7.91 -1.87
C GLY A 142 12.12 8.05 -1.83
N TYR A 143 12.82 7.02 -1.37
CA TYR A 143 14.29 7.00 -1.34
C TYR A 143 14.85 6.62 -2.72
N PRO A 144 15.53 7.54 -3.43
CA PRO A 144 15.93 7.33 -4.82
C PRO A 144 16.77 6.07 -5.05
N GLU A 145 17.72 5.77 -4.14
CA GLU A 145 18.59 4.61 -4.24
C GLU A 145 17.82 3.28 -4.11
N LYS A 146 16.81 3.26 -3.23
CA LYS A 146 15.97 2.09 -3.02
C LYS A 146 15.03 1.87 -4.22
N ILE A 147 14.44 2.96 -4.73
CA ILE A 147 13.59 2.94 -5.93
C ILE A 147 14.43 2.47 -7.13
N LYS A 148 15.62 3.01 -7.32
CA LYS A 148 16.53 2.61 -8.40
C LYS A 148 16.84 1.12 -8.35
N ALA A 149 17.29 0.60 -7.21
CA ALA A 149 17.60 -0.82 -7.06
C ALA A 149 16.40 -1.72 -7.40
N MET A 150 15.18 -1.32 -7.00
CA MET A 150 13.95 -2.03 -7.30
C MET A 150 13.59 -1.97 -8.80
N THR A 151 13.71 -0.80 -9.43
CA THR A 151 13.32 -0.64 -10.84
C THR A 151 14.31 -1.31 -11.80
N GLU A 152 15.60 -1.33 -11.48
CA GLU A 152 16.62 -2.11 -12.18
C GLU A 152 16.37 -3.63 -12.09
N GLU A 153 15.83 -4.10 -10.97
CA GLU A 153 15.47 -5.51 -10.76
C GLU A 153 14.12 -5.89 -11.42
N ALA A 154 13.36 -4.95 -12.01
CA ALA A 154 12.01 -5.20 -12.50
C ALA A 154 11.95 -6.23 -13.63
N LEU A 155 12.72 -6.02 -14.70
CA LEU A 155 12.76 -6.96 -15.83
C LEU A 155 13.38 -8.32 -15.44
N PRO A 156 14.51 -8.39 -14.73
CA PRO A 156 15.04 -9.65 -14.20
C PRO A 156 14.04 -10.41 -13.33
N THR A 157 13.24 -9.69 -12.53
CA THR A 157 12.19 -10.32 -11.70
C THR A 157 11.04 -10.85 -12.55
N TYR A 158 10.58 -10.10 -13.55
CA TYR A 158 9.58 -10.59 -14.50
C TYR A 158 10.06 -11.86 -15.21
N GLU A 159 11.28 -11.86 -15.74
CA GLU A 159 11.86 -13.02 -16.39
C GLU A 159 11.96 -14.24 -15.47
N TRP A 160 12.35 -14.02 -14.20
CA TRP A 160 12.35 -15.07 -13.18
C TRP A 160 10.94 -15.65 -12.97
N THR A 161 9.91 -14.80 -12.89
CA THR A 161 8.52 -15.31 -12.73
C THR A 161 8.08 -16.15 -13.93
N VAL A 162 8.53 -15.81 -15.13
CA VAL A 162 8.20 -16.57 -16.36
C VAL A 162 9.02 -17.85 -16.45
N LYS A 163 10.35 -17.74 -16.35
CA LYS A 163 11.29 -18.84 -16.64
C LYS A 163 11.34 -19.89 -15.54
N GLU A 164 11.44 -19.42 -14.28
CA GLU A 164 11.64 -20.32 -13.14
C GLU A 164 10.31 -20.73 -12.49
N LEU A 165 9.37 -19.79 -12.35
CA LEU A 165 8.09 -20.07 -11.72
C LEU A 165 7.05 -20.60 -12.71
N GLY A 166 7.16 -20.27 -14.00
CA GLY A 166 6.18 -20.62 -15.03
C GLY A 166 4.88 -19.82 -14.90
N VAL A 167 4.95 -18.56 -14.46
CA VAL A 167 3.82 -17.63 -14.46
C VAL A 167 3.52 -17.22 -15.89
N GLN A 168 2.26 -17.21 -16.26
CA GLN A 168 1.82 -16.80 -17.58
C GLN A 168 1.21 -15.40 -17.54
N TYR A 169 1.64 -14.53 -18.43
CA TYR A 169 1.11 -13.18 -18.60
C TYR A 169 0.40 -13.08 -19.96
N ASN A 170 -0.61 -12.21 -20.04
CA ASN A 170 -1.26 -11.95 -21.31
C ASN A 170 -0.44 -10.98 -22.18
N ASP A 171 -0.73 -10.95 -23.49
CA ASP A 171 -0.01 -10.12 -24.46
C ASP A 171 -0.35 -8.63 -24.40
N LYS A 172 -1.22 -8.22 -23.46
CA LYS A 172 -1.63 -6.83 -23.34
C LYS A 172 -0.71 -6.10 -22.38
N VAL A 173 -0.36 -4.87 -22.73
CA VAL A 173 0.27 -3.93 -21.83
C VAL A 173 -0.72 -2.84 -21.44
N GLY A 174 -0.78 -2.54 -20.16
CA GLY A 174 -1.69 -1.51 -19.64
C GLY A 174 -0.95 -0.33 -19.03
N GLN A 175 -1.74 0.70 -18.70
CA GLN A 175 -1.27 1.91 -18.02
C GLN A 175 -2.28 2.31 -16.97
N GLU A 176 -1.83 2.54 -15.73
CA GLU A 176 -2.60 3.22 -14.70
C GLU A 176 -2.17 4.70 -14.62
N GLY A 177 -3.01 5.52 -13.98
CA GLY A 177 -2.71 6.94 -13.82
C GLY A 177 -1.39 7.18 -13.07
N GLY A 178 -0.61 8.14 -13.54
CA GLY A 178 0.70 8.49 -13.00
C GLY A 178 1.89 7.83 -13.70
N HIS A 179 1.68 6.81 -14.53
CA HIS A 179 2.73 6.26 -15.38
C HIS A 179 2.87 7.06 -16.67
N SER A 180 4.11 7.35 -17.07
CA SER A 180 4.41 8.06 -18.31
C SER A 180 4.09 7.23 -19.57
N VAL A 181 4.22 5.90 -19.46
CA VAL A 181 3.98 4.97 -20.57
C VAL A 181 3.26 3.71 -20.09
N PRO A 182 2.55 2.98 -20.99
CA PRO A 182 2.00 1.66 -20.69
C PRO A 182 3.14 0.68 -20.39
N ARG A 183 3.14 0.05 -19.19
CA ARG A 183 4.17 -0.93 -18.75
C ARG A 183 3.64 -2.07 -17.91
N HIS A 184 2.33 -2.12 -17.68
CA HIS A 184 1.76 -3.14 -16.83
C HIS A 184 1.57 -4.45 -17.57
N VAL A 185 2.08 -5.53 -16.99
CA VAL A 185 1.74 -6.90 -17.37
C VAL A 185 0.67 -7.45 -16.42
N TYR A 186 -0.12 -8.36 -16.92
CA TYR A 186 -1.25 -8.97 -16.19
C TYR A 186 -1.11 -10.47 -16.27
N THR A 187 -1.24 -11.16 -15.13
CA THR A 187 -1.37 -12.63 -15.17
C THR A 187 -2.60 -13.02 -16.00
N ILE A 188 -2.58 -14.17 -16.65
CA ILE A 188 -3.69 -14.63 -17.50
C ILE A 188 -5.02 -14.60 -16.75
N ASN A 189 -5.02 -15.00 -15.46
CA ASN A 189 -6.21 -15.06 -14.64
C ASN A 189 -6.54 -13.71 -13.94
N GLY A 190 -5.72 -12.67 -14.14
CA GLY A 190 -5.91 -11.37 -13.49
C GLY A 190 -5.86 -11.44 -11.96
N SER A 191 -5.02 -12.30 -11.41
CA SER A 191 -4.95 -12.55 -9.97
C SER A 191 -3.52 -12.82 -9.51
N GLY A 192 -3.16 -12.25 -8.36
CA GLY A 192 -1.90 -12.54 -7.66
C GLY A 192 -1.83 -13.96 -7.12
N PHE A 193 -2.97 -14.64 -6.96
CA PHE A 193 -3.02 -16.05 -6.59
C PHE A 193 -2.13 -16.92 -7.50
N GLU A 194 -2.12 -16.64 -8.80
CA GLU A 194 -1.31 -17.39 -9.76
C GLU A 194 0.18 -17.31 -9.41
N ILE A 195 0.68 -16.10 -9.14
CA ILE A 195 2.09 -15.91 -8.78
C ILE A 195 2.42 -16.62 -7.46
N VAL A 196 1.58 -16.46 -6.42
CA VAL A 196 1.79 -17.12 -5.11
C VAL A 196 1.77 -18.64 -5.25
N HIS A 197 0.82 -19.19 -6.01
CA HIS A 197 0.73 -20.62 -6.23
C HIS A 197 2.00 -21.19 -6.89
N LYS A 198 2.51 -20.49 -7.88
CA LYS A 198 3.77 -20.84 -8.57
C LYS A 198 4.98 -20.68 -7.66
N GLN A 199 5.05 -19.62 -6.85
CA GLN A 199 6.11 -19.46 -5.84
C GLN A 199 6.10 -20.58 -4.79
N LEU A 200 4.93 -21.01 -4.30
CA LEU A 200 4.81 -22.13 -3.36
C LEU A 200 5.27 -23.44 -3.98
N ALA A 201 4.91 -23.69 -5.23
CA ALA A 201 5.39 -24.88 -5.96
C ALA A 201 6.91 -24.86 -6.13
N TYR A 202 7.49 -23.68 -6.43
CA TYR A 202 8.93 -23.51 -6.57
C TYR A 202 9.64 -23.65 -5.21
N ALA A 203 9.10 -23.09 -4.13
CA ALA A 203 9.63 -23.28 -2.78
C ALA A 203 9.67 -24.78 -2.41
N LYS A 204 8.60 -25.52 -2.73
CA LYS A 204 8.56 -26.98 -2.53
C LYS A 204 9.64 -27.70 -3.34
N LYS A 205 9.84 -27.32 -4.61
CA LYS A 205 10.92 -27.84 -5.48
C LYS A 205 12.31 -27.61 -4.89
N LEU A 206 12.53 -26.45 -4.25
CA LEU A 206 13.78 -26.09 -3.60
C LEU A 206 13.93 -26.70 -2.18
N GLY A 207 12.96 -27.47 -1.71
CA GLY A 207 12.99 -28.04 -0.36
C GLY A 207 12.83 -27.01 0.77
N ILE A 208 12.17 -25.88 0.51
CA ILE A 208 11.90 -24.82 1.50
C ILE A 208 10.57 -25.12 2.20
N PRO A 209 10.56 -25.43 3.50
CA PRO A 209 9.31 -25.61 4.24
C PRO A 209 8.61 -24.27 4.47
N VAL A 210 7.33 -24.17 4.10
CA VAL A 210 6.43 -23.08 4.45
C VAL A 210 5.55 -23.54 5.60
N ARG A 211 5.81 -23.05 6.79
CA ARG A 211 5.19 -23.49 8.04
C ARG A 211 4.06 -22.54 8.41
N LEU A 212 2.84 -23.04 8.40
CA LEU A 212 1.63 -22.28 8.73
C LEU A 212 1.35 -22.31 10.22
N ARG A 213 0.57 -21.33 10.70
CA ARG A 213 0.21 -21.18 12.11
C ARG A 213 1.44 -21.06 13.03
N VAL A 214 2.45 -20.32 12.56
CA VAL A 214 3.64 -19.96 13.34
C VAL A 214 3.66 -18.46 13.53
N TYR A 215 3.32 -18.02 14.73
CA TYR A 215 3.30 -16.60 15.11
C TYR A 215 4.65 -16.23 15.72
N VAL A 216 5.27 -15.17 15.19
CA VAL A 216 6.50 -14.61 15.76
C VAL A 216 6.12 -13.69 16.91
N GLU A 217 6.53 -14.05 18.13
CA GLU A 217 6.23 -13.33 19.35
C GLU A 217 7.35 -12.35 19.71
N ARG A 218 8.63 -12.76 19.50
CA ARG A 218 9.81 -11.95 19.75
C ARG A 218 10.87 -12.12 18.68
N ILE A 219 11.56 -11.04 18.37
CA ILE A 219 12.82 -11.05 17.63
C ILE A 219 13.94 -10.94 18.67
N ILE A 220 14.83 -11.92 18.72
CA ILE A 220 15.91 -11.98 19.71
C ILE A 220 17.11 -11.24 19.16
N ARG A 221 17.41 -10.09 19.74
CA ARG A 221 18.57 -9.26 19.45
C ARG A 221 19.48 -9.26 20.67
N ASP A 222 20.72 -9.72 20.51
CA ASP A 222 21.67 -9.85 21.60
C ASP A 222 22.35 -8.53 22.01
N GLU A 223 23.26 -8.60 22.99
CA GLU A 223 23.99 -7.44 23.50
C GLU A 223 24.94 -6.82 22.46
N ASP A 224 25.46 -7.63 21.54
CA ASP A 224 26.29 -7.16 20.43
C ASP A 224 25.46 -6.46 19.34
N GLY A 225 24.15 -6.44 19.49
CA GLY A 225 23.21 -5.77 18.58
C GLY A 225 22.83 -6.59 17.36
N ARG A 226 23.18 -7.86 17.28
CA ARG A 226 22.83 -8.77 16.20
C ARG A 226 21.52 -9.50 16.47
N VAL A 227 20.70 -9.69 15.44
CA VAL A 227 19.55 -10.60 15.51
C VAL A 227 20.02 -12.03 15.40
N LYS A 228 19.70 -12.84 16.41
CA LYS A 228 20.14 -14.24 16.58
C LYS A 228 19.05 -15.26 16.26
N GLY A 229 17.79 -14.87 16.28
CA GLY A 229 16.67 -15.78 16.04
C GLY A 229 15.35 -15.22 16.50
N LEU A 230 14.39 -16.10 16.67
CA LEU A 230 13.00 -15.78 16.98
C LEU A 230 12.46 -16.64 18.12
N GLN A 231 11.63 -16.03 18.97
CA GLN A 231 10.66 -16.75 19.77
C GLN A 231 9.35 -16.81 18.99
N VAL A 232 8.81 -18.00 18.80
CA VAL A 232 7.58 -18.22 18.03
C VAL A 232 6.56 -19.02 18.82
N ARG A 233 5.29 -18.94 18.39
CA ARG A 233 4.22 -19.84 18.85
C ARG A 233 3.80 -20.75 17.70
N GLU A 234 4.15 -22.03 17.79
CA GLU A 234 3.76 -23.04 16.81
C GLU A 234 2.38 -23.61 17.13
N GLY A 235 1.52 -23.76 16.12
CA GLY A 235 0.11 -24.12 16.32
C GLY A 235 -0.78 -22.90 16.67
N TYR A 236 -0.31 -21.70 16.34
CA TYR A 236 -1.05 -20.44 16.55
C TYR A 236 -2.44 -20.45 15.93
N ARG A 237 -3.41 -19.87 16.63
CA ARG A 237 -4.81 -19.71 16.18
C ARG A 237 -5.19 -18.23 16.19
N PHE A 238 -5.01 -17.58 15.05
CA PHE A 238 -5.39 -16.18 14.89
C PHE A 238 -6.84 -15.91 15.33
N PRO A 239 -7.15 -14.86 16.09
CA PRO A 239 -6.24 -13.81 16.60
C PRO A 239 -5.74 -14.04 18.04
N ASN A 240 -5.83 -15.26 18.60
CA ASN A 240 -5.45 -15.55 19.98
C ASN A 240 -3.93 -15.66 20.14
N ALA A 241 -3.29 -14.56 20.54
CA ALA A 241 -1.84 -14.45 20.71
C ALA A 241 -1.25 -15.41 21.77
N GLN A 242 -2.07 -15.96 22.68
CA GLN A 242 -1.61 -16.92 23.68
C GLN A 242 -1.73 -18.39 23.20
N SER A 243 -2.27 -18.61 22.00
CA SER A 243 -2.41 -19.96 21.44
C SER A 243 -1.09 -20.48 20.88
N GLY A 244 -0.96 -21.80 20.85
CA GLY A 244 0.23 -22.47 20.35
C GLY A 244 1.31 -22.69 21.43
N LYS A 245 2.36 -23.41 21.04
CA LYS A 245 3.50 -23.75 21.92
C LYS A 245 4.67 -22.81 21.61
N VAL A 246 5.28 -22.25 22.64
CA VAL A 246 6.48 -21.43 22.52
C VAL A 246 7.65 -22.30 22.07
N LYS A 247 8.40 -21.81 21.09
CA LYS A 247 9.67 -22.37 20.59
C LYS A 247 10.65 -21.26 20.27
N PHE A 248 11.92 -21.59 20.36
CA PHE A 248 13.02 -20.71 19.99
C PHE A 248 13.75 -21.26 18.74
N ILE A 249 13.78 -20.46 17.68
CA ILE A 249 14.42 -20.85 16.42
C ILE A 249 15.64 -19.96 16.19
N LYS A 250 16.83 -20.56 16.12
CA LYS A 250 18.10 -19.89 15.83
C LYS A 250 18.19 -19.54 14.35
N ALA A 251 18.55 -18.29 14.02
CA ALA A 251 18.89 -17.89 12.67
C ALA A 251 20.42 -17.77 12.57
N LYS A 252 21.10 -18.70 11.93
CA LYS A 252 22.56 -18.70 11.85
C LYS A 252 23.13 -17.56 11.02
N LYS A 253 22.36 -17.08 10.04
CA LYS A 253 22.73 -15.96 9.16
C LYS A 253 21.84 -14.77 9.36
N ALA A 254 20.52 -14.90 9.08
CA ALA A 254 19.61 -13.77 9.09
C ALA A 254 18.14 -14.16 9.31
N VAL A 255 17.37 -13.15 9.75
CA VAL A 255 15.90 -13.10 9.71
C VAL A 255 15.49 -12.09 8.65
N ILE A 256 14.54 -12.45 7.77
CA ILE A 256 13.98 -11.57 6.74
C ILE A 256 12.50 -11.33 7.05
N LEU A 257 12.13 -10.10 7.37
CA LEU A 257 10.77 -9.69 7.70
C LEU A 257 9.98 -9.33 6.42
N CYS A 258 9.00 -10.16 6.06
CA CYS A 258 8.13 -9.97 4.90
C CYS A 258 6.65 -10.07 5.33
N HIS A 259 6.34 -9.58 6.51
CA HIS A 259 5.04 -9.76 7.19
C HIS A 259 3.93 -8.84 6.68
N GLY A 260 4.23 -7.92 5.75
CA GLY A 260 3.27 -7.00 5.13
C GLY A 260 2.91 -5.79 5.99
N GLY A 261 1.85 -5.08 5.58
CA GLY A 261 1.36 -3.88 6.24
C GLY A 261 0.40 -4.16 7.40
N PHE A 262 -0.13 -3.07 8.00
CA PHE A 262 -1.05 -3.11 9.14
C PHE A 262 -2.48 -2.68 8.77
N GLY A 263 -2.88 -2.75 7.49
CA GLY A 263 -4.15 -2.18 7.02
C GLY A 263 -5.42 -2.75 7.68
N ALA A 264 -5.35 -3.95 8.29
CA ALA A 264 -6.46 -4.55 9.03
C ALA A 264 -6.45 -4.24 10.54
N ASP A 265 -5.40 -3.61 11.08
CA ASP A 265 -5.30 -3.21 12.49
C ASP A 265 -5.90 -1.82 12.69
N VAL A 266 -7.19 -1.75 12.99
CA VAL A 266 -7.92 -0.49 13.20
C VAL A 266 -7.25 0.38 14.27
N ASN A 267 -6.89 -0.21 15.41
CA ASN A 267 -6.31 0.54 16.52
C ASN A 267 -4.92 1.11 16.18
N TYR A 268 -4.15 0.39 15.38
CA TYR A 268 -2.82 0.86 14.98
C TYR A 268 -2.91 1.91 13.87
N ARG A 269 -3.75 1.69 12.85
CA ARG A 269 -3.91 2.68 11.78
C ARG A 269 -4.45 4.02 12.28
N MET A 270 -5.36 4.02 13.28
CA MET A 270 -5.88 5.24 13.91
C MET A 270 -4.83 6.04 14.69
N LYS A 271 -3.73 5.41 15.13
CA LYS A 271 -2.61 6.14 15.74
C LYS A 271 -1.83 6.96 14.71
N HIS A 272 -1.83 6.50 13.47
CA HIS A 272 -1.12 7.14 12.35
C HIS A 272 -2.03 8.05 11.53
N ASP A 273 -3.29 7.68 11.32
CA ASP A 273 -4.32 8.54 10.73
C ASP A 273 -5.63 8.41 11.49
N PRO A 274 -5.92 9.34 12.42
CA PRO A 274 -7.14 9.30 13.25
C PRO A 274 -8.45 9.36 12.46
N LYS A 275 -8.42 9.76 11.19
CA LYS A 275 -9.60 9.79 10.30
C LYS A 275 -10.03 8.38 9.89
N LEU A 276 -9.12 7.40 9.91
CA LEU A 276 -9.35 6.03 9.48
C LEU A 276 -9.89 5.14 10.60
N THR A 277 -11.06 5.49 11.10
CA THR A 277 -11.75 4.79 12.20
C THR A 277 -12.25 3.40 11.77
N ASP A 278 -12.92 2.69 12.68
CA ASP A 278 -13.60 1.42 12.44
C ASP A 278 -14.74 1.50 11.40
N LYS A 279 -15.24 2.72 11.10
CA LYS A 279 -16.20 2.96 10.01
C LYS A 279 -15.66 2.59 8.62
N PHE A 280 -14.34 2.65 8.44
CA PHE A 280 -13.69 2.32 7.17
C PHE A 280 -13.18 0.87 7.20
N ASP A 281 -13.70 0.06 6.29
CA ASP A 281 -13.25 -1.33 6.08
C ASP A 281 -11.84 -1.36 5.44
N THR A 282 -11.34 -2.55 5.19
CA THR A 282 -10.04 -2.76 4.54
C THR A 282 -10.16 -3.75 3.39
N THR A 283 -9.30 -3.61 2.39
CA THR A 283 -9.12 -4.61 1.33
C THR A 283 -8.15 -5.71 1.73
N ASN A 284 -7.54 -5.59 2.92
CA ASN A 284 -6.50 -6.49 3.38
C ASN A 284 -7.07 -7.78 3.99
N GLN A 285 -6.25 -8.83 3.99
CA GLN A 285 -6.48 -10.02 4.79
C GLN A 285 -6.48 -9.68 6.28
N PRO A 286 -7.27 -10.36 7.12
CA PRO A 286 -7.33 -10.10 8.56
C PRO A 286 -5.98 -10.17 9.27
N GLY A 287 -5.05 -10.94 8.73
CA GLY A 287 -3.69 -11.07 9.26
C GLY A 287 -2.75 -9.87 9.00
N ALA A 288 -3.18 -8.85 8.26
CA ALA A 288 -2.39 -7.63 8.04
C ALA A 288 -2.45 -6.71 9.27
N THR A 289 -1.71 -7.05 10.30
CA THR A 289 -1.74 -6.45 11.63
C THR A 289 -0.35 -6.01 12.08
N SER A 290 -0.26 -5.20 13.14
CA SER A 290 0.93 -4.42 13.51
C SER A 290 1.90 -5.11 14.48
N GLU A 291 1.68 -6.36 14.87
CA GLU A 291 2.47 -6.99 15.93
C GLU A 291 3.98 -6.98 15.64
N LEU A 292 4.37 -7.39 14.43
CA LEU A 292 5.78 -7.41 14.05
C LEU A 292 6.36 -6.01 13.77
N TRP A 293 5.53 -5.04 13.40
CA TRP A 293 5.96 -3.64 13.33
C TRP A 293 6.39 -3.12 14.70
N ARG A 294 5.57 -3.41 15.73
CA ARG A 294 5.88 -3.03 17.12
C ARG A 294 7.09 -3.79 17.63
N GLU A 295 7.18 -5.06 17.31
CA GLU A 295 8.28 -5.91 17.76
C GLU A 295 9.61 -5.52 17.12
N ALA A 296 9.63 -5.24 15.82
CA ALA A 296 10.82 -4.74 15.13
C ALA A 296 11.26 -3.36 15.65
N SER A 297 10.28 -2.47 15.97
CA SER A 297 10.58 -1.19 16.62
C SER A 297 11.13 -1.37 18.03
N ARG A 298 10.61 -2.33 18.81
CA ARG A 298 11.10 -2.64 20.17
C ARG A 298 12.60 -2.98 20.18
N ILE A 299 13.05 -3.70 19.16
CA ILE A 299 14.47 -4.07 19.02
C ILE A 299 15.30 -3.01 18.29
N GLY A 300 14.77 -1.82 18.04
CA GLY A 300 15.48 -0.69 17.45
C GLY A 300 15.36 -0.53 15.94
N GLY A 301 14.52 -1.31 15.26
CA GLY A 301 14.21 -1.08 13.85
C GLY A 301 13.52 0.28 13.66
N ASN A 302 14.06 1.14 12.81
CA ASN A 302 13.48 2.44 12.52
C ASN A 302 12.19 2.29 11.69
N LEU A 303 11.11 2.95 12.11
CA LEU A 303 9.85 3.02 11.38
C LEU A 303 9.70 4.38 10.72
N ILE A 304 9.48 4.38 9.42
CA ILE A 304 9.32 5.60 8.63
C ILE A 304 7.99 5.62 7.89
N GLN A 305 7.47 6.81 7.65
CA GLN A 305 6.32 7.06 6.77
C GLN A 305 5.04 6.26 7.13
N ALA A 306 4.88 5.84 8.39
CA ALA A 306 3.72 5.04 8.83
C ALA A 306 2.37 5.79 8.70
N ASP A 307 2.39 7.13 8.66
CA ASP A 307 1.22 7.98 8.49
C ASP A 307 0.71 8.02 7.03
N TRP A 308 1.49 7.51 6.09
CA TRP A 308 1.08 7.39 4.69
C TRP A 308 0.32 6.09 4.48
N ILE A 309 -1.01 6.16 4.61
CA ILE A 309 -1.91 5.01 4.42
C ILE A 309 -2.75 5.27 3.17
N GLN A 310 -2.64 4.40 2.18
CA GLN A 310 -3.42 4.50 0.94
C GLN A 310 -4.78 3.84 1.08
N CYS A 311 -5.84 4.58 0.77
CA CYS A 311 -7.19 4.05 0.67
C CYS A 311 -7.62 3.89 -0.79
N GLY A 312 -8.44 2.88 -1.07
CA GLY A 312 -9.12 2.71 -2.34
C GLY A 312 -10.35 3.61 -2.40
N PRO A 313 -10.35 4.70 -3.18
CA PRO A 313 -11.42 5.69 -3.17
C PRO A 313 -12.74 5.21 -3.79
N TRP A 314 -12.71 4.11 -4.51
CA TRP A 314 -13.79 3.57 -5.34
C TRP A 314 -14.52 2.37 -4.69
N ASN A 315 -14.21 2.04 -3.45
CA ASN A 315 -14.84 0.92 -2.77
C ASN A 315 -16.23 1.28 -2.24
N SER A 316 -17.06 0.26 -2.03
CA SER A 316 -18.40 0.41 -1.46
C SER A 316 -18.49 -0.22 -0.06
N PRO A 317 -19.27 0.35 0.86
CA PRO A 317 -19.57 -0.26 2.16
C PRO A 317 -20.46 -1.49 2.04
N GLU A 318 -21.15 -1.68 0.90
CA GLU A 318 -22.09 -2.77 0.65
C GLU A 318 -21.41 -4.11 0.34
N GLU A 319 -20.10 -4.14 0.28
CA GLU A 319 -19.32 -5.37 0.09
C GLU A 319 -18.08 -5.38 0.96
N LYS A 320 -17.54 -6.58 1.24
CA LYS A 320 -16.32 -6.76 2.02
C LYS A 320 -15.07 -6.85 1.14
N GLY A 321 -13.93 -6.45 1.71
CA GLY A 321 -12.64 -6.51 1.03
C GLY A 321 -12.59 -5.61 -0.22
N MET A 322 -11.88 -6.05 -1.26
CA MET A 322 -11.74 -5.28 -2.51
C MET A 322 -13.05 -5.16 -3.27
N GLY A 323 -13.86 -6.20 -3.28
CA GLY A 323 -15.15 -6.23 -3.93
C GLY A 323 -15.13 -6.05 -5.45
N VAL A 324 -16.27 -5.68 -6.01
CA VAL A 324 -16.46 -5.46 -7.46
C VAL A 324 -16.99 -4.07 -7.80
N ALA A 325 -17.48 -3.28 -6.83
CA ALA A 325 -17.98 -1.91 -7.04
C ALA A 325 -16.94 -1.00 -7.71
N LEU A 326 -15.66 -1.22 -7.41
CA LEU A 326 -14.55 -0.45 -7.98
C LEU A 326 -14.58 -0.37 -9.52
N TYR A 327 -15.04 -1.41 -10.21
CA TYR A 327 -15.08 -1.41 -11.69
C TYR A 327 -16.11 -0.44 -12.23
N PHE A 328 -17.21 -0.20 -11.49
CA PHE A 328 -18.19 0.84 -11.81
C PHE A 328 -17.66 2.22 -11.42
N ALA A 329 -17.30 2.41 -10.16
CA ALA A 329 -16.90 3.71 -9.62
C ALA A 329 -15.64 4.28 -10.31
N GLN A 330 -14.64 3.42 -10.64
CA GLN A 330 -13.43 3.83 -11.36
C GLN A 330 -13.61 3.81 -12.88
N GLY A 331 -14.29 2.81 -13.41
CA GLY A 331 -14.40 2.61 -14.86
C GLY A 331 -15.48 3.48 -15.49
N ALA A 332 -16.73 3.42 -15.02
CA ALA A 332 -17.83 4.17 -15.59
C ALA A 332 -17.94 5.58 -14.99
N ALA A 333 -18.17 5.68 -13.69
CA ALA A 333 -18.49 6.95 -13.07
C ALA A 333 -17.30 7.94 -13.06
N ALA A 334 -16.06 7.48 -12.80
CA ALA A 334 -14.93 8.41 -12.80
C ALA A 334 -14.50 8.85 -14.21
N THR A 335 -14.71 8.05 -15.25
CA THR A 335 -14.27 8.40 -16.62
C THR A 335 -15.36 9.06 -17.46
N GLN A 336 -16.61 8.60 -17.33
CA GLN A 336 -17.74 9.00 -18.17
C GLN A 336 -18.92 9.56 -17.35
N GLY A 337 -18.85 9.55 -16.03
CA GLY A 337 -19.86 10.06 -15.12
C GLY A 337 -19.28 11.04 -14.11
N ILE A 338 -19.85 11.11 -12.91
CA ILE A 338 -19.46 12.04 -11.83
C ILE A 338 -19.53 11.39 -10.45
N TRP A 339 -18.84 11.97 -9.49
CA TRP A 339 -18.98 11.64 -8.07
C TRP A 339 -19.66 12.79 -7.33
N ILE A 340 -20.73 12.52 -6.60
CA ILE A 340 -21.51 13.55 -5.90
C ILE A 340 -21.60 13.28 -4.41
N ASP A 341 -21.66 14.36 -3.65
CA ASP A 341 -22.08 14.39 -2.26
C ASP A 341 -23.61 14.50 -2.20
N CYS A 342 -24.28 13.48 -1.68
CA CYS A 342 -25.74 13.42 -1.62
C CYS A 342 -26.34 14.55 -0.79
N ALA A 343 -25.66 15.05 0.23
CA ALA A 343 -26.16 16.15 1.07
C ALA A 343 -26.26 17.49 0.30
N THR A 344 -25.44 17.66 -0.74
CA THR A 344 -25.37 18.93 -1.49
C THR A 344 -25.81 18.81 -2.94
N GLY A 345 -25.90 17.61 -3.50
CA GLY A 345 -26.14 17.37 -4.92
C GLY A 345 -25.01 17.79 -5.84
N LYS A 346 -23.82 18.11 -5.28
CA LYS A 346 -22.68 18.65 -6.02
C LYS A 346 -21.54 17.66 -6.11
N ARG A 347 -20.73 17.78 -7.15
CA ARG A 347 -19.39 17.17 -7.20
C ARG A 347 -18.51 17.79 -6.13
N PHE A 348 -17.56 17.03 -5.63
CA PHE A 348 -16.69 17.45 -4.51
C PHE A 348 -15.21 17.13 -4.74
N VAL A 349 -14.87 16.50 -5.84
CA VAL A 349 -13.49 16.14 -6.18
C VAL A 349 -13.34 15.91 -7.68
N ASN A 350 -12.16 16.12 -8.22
CA ASN A 350 -11.79 15.64 -9.55
C ASN A 350 -11.70 14.10 -9.53
N GLU A 351 -12.63 13.43 -10.20
CA GLU A 351 -12.73 11.96 -10.23
C GLU A 351 -11.56 11.27 -10.94
N LEU A 352 -10.75 12.02 -11.67
CA LEU A 352 -9.53 11.55 -12.33
C LEU A 352 -8.24 11.93 -11.56
N ALA A 353 -8.36 12.62 -10.42
CA ALA A 353 -7.23 12.92 -9.55
C ALA A 353 -6.58 11.64 -9.00
N ASN A 354 -5.40 11.77 -8.39
CA ASN A 354 -4.72 10.64 -7.77
C ASN A 354 -5.55 10.02 -6.63
N ARG A 355 -5.20 8.80 -6.24
CA ARG A 355 -5.96 8.00 -5.26
C ARG A 355 -6.12 8.71 -3.92
N LYS A 356 -5.06 9.37 -3.44
CA LYS A 356 -5.08 10.03 -2.14
C LYS A 356 -6.07 11.20 -2.13
N ILE A 357 -6.02 12.08 -3.13
CA ILE A 357 -6.93 13.23 -3.24
C ILE A 357 -8.38 12.75 -3.22
N ARG A 358 -8.71 11.74 -4.03
CA ARG A 358 -10.07 11.19 -4.10
C ARG A 358 -10.51 10.53 -2.80
N ALA A 359 -9.63 9.71 -2.21
CA ALA A 359 -9.94 9.02 -0.96
C ALA A 359 -10.14 10.01 0.19
N ASP A 360 -9.25 10.98 0.34
CA ASP A 360 -9.34 12.00 1.40
C ASP A 360 -10.63 12.84 1.28
N ALA A 361 -11.05 13.17 0.06
CA ALA A 361 -12.30 13.90 -0.19
C ALA A 361 -13.54 13.09 0.23
N VAL A 362 -13.60 11.80 -0.14
CA VAL A 362 -14.71 10.93 0.28
C VAL A 362 -14.69 10.71 1.80
N ILE A 363 -13.52 10.43 2.41
CA ILE A 363 -13.36 10.27 3.86
C ILE A 363 -13.83 11.51 4.60
N THR A 364 -13.48 12.70 4.11
CA THR A 364 -13.88 13.97 4.70
C THR A 364 -15.40 14.11 4.73
N ASN A 365 -16.10 13.78 3.64
CA ASN A 365 -17.55 13.85 3.58
C ASN A 365 -18.22 12.73 4.40
N ASN A 366 -17.73 11.49 4.33
CA ASN A 366 -18.25 10.39 5.14
C ASN A 366 -18.10 10.69 6.65
N ASN A 367 -17.03 11.35 7.09
CA ASN A 367 -16.83 11.73 8.49
C ASN A 367 -17.78 12.86 8.95
N LYS A 368 -18.31 13.68 8.02
CA LYS A 368 -19.40 14.62 8.29
C LYS A 368 -20.77 13.95 8.37
N GLY A 369 -20.85 12.65 8.07
CA GLY A 369 -22.11 11.90 7.96
C GLY A 369 -22.77 11.98 6.58
N HIS A 370 -22.08 12.54 5.58
CA HIS A 370 -22.61 12.61 4.21
C HIS A 370 -22.39 11.29 3.47
N THR A 371 -23.37 10.89 2.68
CA THR A 371 -23.24 9.81 1.71
C THR A 371 -22.66 10.37 0.42
N CYS A 372 -21.59 9.73 -0.09
CA CYS A 372 -21.06 10.02 -1.43
C CYS A 372 -21.44 8.89 -2.38
N ILE A 373 -21.81 9.21 -3.61
CA ILE A 373 -22.07 8.21 -4.64
C ILE A 373 -21.27 8.49 -5.92
N ALA A 374 -20.86 7.42 -6.57
CA ALA A 374 -20.40 7.42 -7.95
C ALA A 374 -21.64 7.26 -8.85
N LEU A 375 -21.85 8.16 -9.79
CA LEU A 375 -23.06 8.28 -10.62
C LEU A 375 -22.68 8.18 -12.11
N ALA A 376 -23.43 7.38 -12.86
CA ALA A 376 -23.31 7.25 -14.30
C ALA A 376 -24.68 6.94 -14.94
N ASP A 377 -24.85 7.29 -16.21
CA ASP A 377 -26.01 6.92 -17.00
C ASP A 377 -25.74 5.68 -17.86
N GLN A 378 -26.75 5.25 -18.64
CA GLN A 378 -26.60 4.10 -19.53
C GLN A 378 -25.49 4.29 -20.56
N THR A 379 -25.34 5.49 -21.11
CA THR A 379 -24.29 5.79 -22.11
C THR A 379 -22.89 5.58 -21.53
N ALA A 380 -22.65 6.08 -20.32
CA ALA A 380 -21.39 5.90 -19.61
C ALA A 380 -21.08 4.42 -19.34
N VAL A 381 -22.10 3.65 -18.96
CA VAL A 381 -21.99 2.21 -18.71
C VAL A 381 -21.64 1.45 -19.98
N ASP A 382 -22.31 1.75 -21.09
CA ASP A 382 -22.10 1.09 -22.40
C ASP A 382 -20.69 1.36 -22.96
N LEU A 383 -20.23 2.58 -22.84
CA LEU A 383 -18.89 2.97 -23.30
C LEU A 383 -17.76 2.32 -22.50
N THR A 384 -18.01 1.86 -21.29
CA THR A 384 -16.99 1.43 -20.34
C THR A 384 -17.12 -0.04 -19.90
N ILE A 385 -17.93 -0.31 -18.89
CA ILE A 385 -18.05 -1.63 -18.26
C ILE A 385 -18.65 -2.64 -19.25
N GLN A 386 -19.73 -2.27 -19.92
CA GLN A 386 -20.41 -3.16 -20.84
C GLN A 386 -19.48 -3.60 -21.99
N LYS A 387 -18.66 -2.68 -22.46
CA LYS A 387 -17.67 -2.95 -23.53
C LYS A 387 -16.49 -3.79 -23.04
N SER A 388 -15.97 -3.50 -21.85
CA SER A 388 -14.72 -4.10 -21.36
C SER A 388 -14.92 -5.31 -20.46
N ARG A 389 -16.03 -5.37 -19.71
CA ARG A 389 -16.31 -6.37 -18.67
C ARG A 389 -17.82 -6.63 -18.50
N PRO A 390 -18.54 -7.08 -19.53
CA PRO A 390 -20.02 -7.14 -19.51
C PRO A 390 -20.58 -7.94 -18.31
N ARG A 391 -19.95 -9.07 -17.97
CA ARG A 391 -20.38 -9.91 -16.83
C ARG A 391 -20.16 -9.27 -15.45
N ILE A 392 -19.38 -8.19 -15.36
CA ILE A 392 -19.14 -7.51 -14.07
C ILE A 392 -20.36 -6.68 -13.67
N LEU A 393 -20.99 -5.98 -14.60
CA LEU A 393 -22.19 -5.20 -14.30
C LEU A 393 -23.32 -6.08 -13.75
N ASP A 394 -23.58 -7.24 -14.37
CA ASP A 394 -24.58 -8.19 -13.89
C ASP A 394 -24.32 -8.61 -12.44
N LYS A 395 -23.05 -8.97 -12.14
CA LYS A 395 -22.64 -9.30 -10.77
C LYS A 395 -22.77 -8.14 -9.79
N GLN A 396 -22.52 -6.91 -10.22
CA GLN A 396 -22.65 -5.72 -9.39
C GLN A 396 -24.13 -5.46 -9.03
N LEU A 397 -25.02 -5.60 -10.00
CA LEU A 397 -26.47 -5.46 -9.82
C LEU A 397 -27.03 -6.58 -8.96
N GLU A 398 -26.67 -7.85 -9.23
CA GLU A 398 -27.06 -9.02 -8.44
C GLU A 398 -26.64 -8.88 -6.96
N ARG A 399 -25.40 -8.40 -6.72
CA ARG A 399 -24.88 -8.17 -5.36
C ARG A 399 -25.37 -6.89 -4.71
N LYS A 400 -26.12 -6.07 -5.44
CA LYS A 400 -26.61 -4.76 -4.97
C LYS A 400 -25.51 -3.82 -4.51
N VAL A 401 -24.35 -3.85 -5.19
CA VAL A 401 -23.25 -2.90 -4.98
C VAL A 401 -23.21 -1.79 -6.04
N VAL A 402 -23.97 -1.99 -7.10
CA VAL A 402 -24.39 -0.97 -8.05
C VAL A 402 -25.91 -1.02 -8.11
N HIS A 403 -26.56 0.12 -8.00
CA HIS A 403 -28.00 0.28 -8.02
C HIS A 403 -28.43 0.91 -9.32
N LYS A 404 -29.58 0.43 -9.90
CA LYS A 404 -30.11 0.91 -11.15
C LYS A 404 -31.45 1.58 -10.91
N PHE A 405 -31.65 2.76 -11.48
CA PHE A 405 -32.87 3.57 -11.37
C PHE A 405 -33.41 3.91 -12.78
N ALA A 406 -34.71 3.91 -12.93
CA ALA A 406 -35.35 4.29 -14.20
C ALA A 406 -35.16 5.79 -14.48
N THR A 407 -35.29 6.62 -13.45
CA THR A 407 -35.20 8.08 -13.53
C THR A 407 -34.15 8.64 -12.56
N LEU A 408 -33.70 9.87 -12.79
CA LEU A 408 -32.81 10.59 -11.89
C LEU A 408 -33.52 10.98 -10.60
N GLU A 409 -34.82 11.24 -10.67
CA GLU A 409 -35.71 11.57 -9.56
C GLU A 409 -35.80 10.40 -8.57
N ASP A 410 -35.96 9.16 -9.06
CA ASP A 410 -35.94 7.96 -8.20
C ASP A 410 -34.65 7.82 -7.43
N LEU A 411 -33.53 8.06 -8.10
CA LEU A 411 -32.18 8.04 -7.48
C LEU A 411 -32.06 9.15 -6.43
N ALA A 412 -32.43 10.38 -6.79
CA ALA A 412 -32.35 11.53 -5.89
C ALA A 412 -33.24 11.32 -4.64
N LYS A 413 -34.42 10.78 -4.79
CA LYS A 413 -35.30 10.40 -3.69
C LYS A 413 -34.70 9.33 -2.78
N GLN A 414 -34.08 8.28 -3.36
CA GLN A 414 -33.47 7.18 -2.60
C GLN A 414 -32.33 7.65 -1.69
N TYR A 415 -31.54 8.59 -2.16
CA TYR A 415 -30.35 9.07 -1.44
C TYR A 415 -30.51 10.46 -0.83
N ASN A 416 -31.75 11.02 -0.85
CA ASN A 416 -32.05 12.36 -0.34
C ASN A 416 -31.19 13.46 -0.98
N VAL A 417 -30.97 13.37 -2.31
CA VAL A 417 -30.15 14.36 -3.04
C VAL A 417 -31.04 15.54 -3.43
N PRO A 418 -30.64 16.81 -3.19
CA PRO A 418 -31.32 17.98 -3.71
C PRO A 418 -31.40 17.97 -5.24
N MET A 419 -32.58 17.76 -5.80
CA MET A 419 -32.76 17.50 -7.24
C MET A 419 -32.28 18.66 -8.11
N ASP A 420 -32.65 19.89 -7.76
CA ASP A 420 -32.23 21.08 -8.52
C ASP A 420 -30.72 21.23 -8.57
N ALA A 421 -30.02 20.96 -7.44
CA ALA A 421 -28.59 21.00 -7.38
C ALA A 421 -27.93 19.88 -8.20
N LEU A 422 -28.53 18.69 -8.19
CA LEU A 422 -28.04 17.56 -9.00
C LEU A 422 -28.19 17.83 -10.50
N GLN A 423 -29.33 18.37 -10.93
CA GLN A 423 -29.56 18.75 -12.33
C GLN A 423 -28.56 19.85 -12.78
N ALA A 424 -28.37 20.87 -11.95
CA ALA A 424 -27.37 21.92 -12.22
C ALA A 424 -25.94 21.35 -12.33
N THR A 425 -25.59 20.41 -11.47
CA THR A 425 -24.28 19.72 -11.48
C THR A 425 -24.07 18.91 -12.76
N ILE A 426 -25.10 18.20 -13.23
CA ILE A 426 -25.06 17.43 -14.49
C ILE A 426 -24.95 18.38 -15.69
N ALA A 427 -25.71 19.48 -15.69
CA ALA A 427 -25.67 20.48 -16.75
C ALA A 427 -24.29 21.13 -16.88
N ASP A 428 -23.67 21.48 -15.74
CA ASP A 428 -22.31 22.03 -15.69
C ASP A 428 -21.27 21.03 -16.21
N TYR A 429 -21.32 19.78 -15.76
CA TYR A 429 -20.48 18.71 -16.28
C TYR A 429 -20.61 18.59 -17.81
N ASN A 430 -21.83 18.53 -18.33
CA ASN A 430 -22.10 18.39 -19.77
C ASN A 430 -21.62 19.61 -20.57
N LYS A 431 -21.70 20.81 -20.01
CA LYS A 431 -21.17 22.04 -20.63
C LYS A 431 -19.66 21.91 -20.84
N HIS A 432 -18.91 21.54 -19.80
CA HIS A 432 -17.46 21.35 -19.91
C HIS A 432 -17.09 20.24 -20.91
N GLN A 433 -17.89 19.17 -20.97
CA GLN A 433 -17.70 18.12 -21.98
C GLN A 433 -17.87 18.67 -23.41
N ALA A 434 -18.89 19.46 -23.66
CA ALA A 434 -19.17 20.06 -24.97
C ALA A 434 -18.12 21.08 -25.39
N GLU A 435 -17.63 21.88 -24.43
CA GLU A 435 -16.63 22.93 -24.67
C GLU A 435 -15.21 22.35 -24.78
N GLY A 436 -14.96 21.12 -24.35
CA GLY A 436 -13.63 20.51 -24.29
C GLY A 436 -12.70 21.16 -23.27
N THR A 437 -13.26 21.86 -22.27
CA THR A 437 -12.52 22.62 -21.25
C THR A 437 -12.46 21.90 -19.91
N PRO A 438 -11.36 21.96 -19.15
CA PRO A 438 -11.33 21.48 -17.78
C PRO A 438 -12.35 22.24 -16.91
N ASP A 439 -12.98 21.53 -15.98
CA ASP A 439 -13.88 22.13 -14.99
C ASP A 439 -13.08 22.85 -13.85
N GLU A 440 -13.82 23.47 -12.92
CA GLU A 440 -13.26 24.19 -11.76
C GLU A 440 -12.38 23.32 -10.86
N MET A 441 -12.58 21.99 -10.86
CA MET A 441 -11.75 21.02 -10.10
C MET A 441 -10.53 20.56 -10.91
N GLY A 442 -10.31 21.09 -12.11
CA GLY A 442 -9.21 20.73 -12.99
C GLY A 442 -9.36 19.35 -13.63
N ARG A 443 -10.58 18.80 -13.70
CA ARG A 443 -10.83 17.54 -14.38
C ARG A 443 -10.70 17.74 -15.88
N LYS A 444 -9.72 17.04 -16.48
CA LYS A 444 -9.55 17.01 -17.94
C LYS A 444 -10.62 16.15 -18.57
N ILE A 445 -11.02 16.51 -19.79
CA ILE A 445 -11.95 15.69 -20.58
C ILE A 445 -11.30 14.35 -20.87
N TYR A 446 -11.98 13.28 -20.51
CA TYR A 446 -11.55 11.93 -20.85
C TYR A 446 -11.80 11.67 -22.35
N LYS A 447 -10.81 11.16 -23.06
CA LYS A 447 -10.94 10.91 -24.51
C LYS A 447 -12.12 9.99 -24.81
N GLY A 448 -13.08 10.49 -25.59
CA GLY A 448 -14.30 9.77 -25.93
C GLY A 448 -15.41 9.87 -24.88
N ALA A 449 -15.26 10.76 -23.86
CA ALA A 449 -16.35 11.07 -22.94
C ALA A 449 -17.52 11.73 -23.68
N GLN A 450 -18.74 11.38 -23.24
CA GLN A 450 -19.98 11.95 -23.77
C GLN A 450 -20.76 12.64 -22.65
N ALA A 451 -21.70 13.49 -23.03
CA ALA A 451 -22.65 14.06 -22.10
C ALA A 451 -23.46 12.94 -21.40
N ILE A 452 -23.75 13.12 -20.12
CA ILE A 452 -24.64 12.24 -19.36
C ILE A 452 -26.02 12.90 -19.22
N GLY A 453 -27.08 12.11 -19.19
CA GLY A 453 -28.46 12.64 -19.08
C GLY A 453 -29.52 11.67 -19.51
N THR A 454 -29.16 10.52 -20.04
CA THR A 454 -30.12 9.55 -20.59
C THR A 454 -30.19 8.32 -19.68
N GLY A 455 -31.32 8.19 -18.98
CA GLY A 455 -31.56 7.00 -18.14
C GLY A 455 -31.56 5.68 -18.93
N PRO A 456 -31.51 4.54 -18.26
CA PRO A 456 -31.46 4.38 -16.82
C PRO A 456 -30.15 4.87 -16.18
N TRP A 457 -30.27 5.21 -14.90
CA TRP A 457 -29.17 5.72 -14.09
C TRP A 457 -28.59 4.61 -13.20
N TYR A 458 -27.31 4.70 -12.96
CA TYR A 458 -26.59 3.75 -12.10
C TYR A 458 -25.77 4.50 -11.05
N CYS A 459 -25.75 3.96 -9.84
CA CYS A 459 -24.86 4.50 -8.82
C CYS A 459 -24.28 3.41 -7.91
N SER A 460 -23.16 3.73 -7.28
CA SER A 460 -22.53 2.96 -6.21
C SER A 460 -22.17 3.89 -5.06
N ILE A 461 -22.46 3.47 -3.82
CA ILE A 461 -22.05 4.22 -2.62
C ILE A 461 -20.54 4.15 -2.50
N LEU A 462 -19.91 5.29 -2.20
CA LEU A 462 -18.47 5.41 -2.02
C LEU A 462 -18.12 5.39 -0.51
N SER A 463 -17.30 4.45 -0.12
CA SER A 463 -16.65 4.42 1.20
C SER A 463 -15.24 3.87 1.02
N PRO A 464 -14.21 4.72 1.14
CA PRO A 464 -12.84 4.30 0.93
C PRO A 464 -12.45 3.18 1.91
N LYS A 465 -11.68 2.21 1.42
CA LYS A 465 -11.15 1.12 2.24
C LYS A 465 -9.64 1.22 2.34
N VAL A 466 -9.11 0.97 3.52
CA VAL A 466 -7.66 0.89 3.72
C VAL A 466 -7.08 -0.20 2.83
N HIS A 467 -6.10 0.16 2.00
CA HIS A 467 -5.64 -0.69 0.91
C HIS A 467 -4.16 -1.04 0.99
N HIS A 468 -3.28 -0.08 1.34
CA HIS A 468 -1.83 -0.28 1.34
C HIS A 468 -1.16 0.67 2.33
N CYS A 469 -0.15 0.19 3.04
CA CYS A 469 0.73 0.99 3.89
C CYS A 469 2.00 1.34 3.10
N MET A 470 2.27 2.64 2.87
CA MET A 470 3.48 3.06 2.17
C MET A 470 4.70 3.12 3.09
N GLY A 471 4.48 3.32 4.38
CA GLY A 471 5.53 3.28 5.39
C GLY A 471 5.90 1.88 5.83
N GLY A 472 6.88 1.79 6.70
CA GLY A 472 7.36 0.52 7.26
C GLY A 472 8.75 0.66 7.87
N LEU A 473 9.39 -0.48 8.05
CA LEU A 473 10.78 -0.52 8.48
C LEU A 473 11.66 0.19 7.47
N GLU A 474 12.50 1.09 7.95
CA GLU A 474 13.54 1.67 7.12
C GLU A 474 14.55 0.60 6.73
N THR A 475 14.84 0.53 5.43
CA THR A 475 15.87 -0.36 4.90
C THR A 475 16.73 0.39 3.90
N ASN A 476 17.99 -0.03 3.78
CA ASN A 476 18.82 0.39 2.65
C ASN A 476 18.42 -0.37 1.36
N SER A 477 19.08 -0.07 0.25
CA SER A 477 18.86 -0.72 -1.07
C SER A 477 19.21 -2.21 -1.10
N LYS A 478 19.79 -2.76 -0.04
CA LYS A 478 20.11 -4.19 0.12
C LYS A 478 19.07 -4.93 0.99
N GLY A 479 18.03 -4.23 1.47
CA GLY A 479 17.00 -4.78 2.35
C GLY A 479 17.42 -4.93 3.81
N GLN A 480 18.58 -4.40 4.25
CA GLN A 480 19.01 -4.41 5.65
C GLN A 480 18.23 -3.37 6.45
N VAL A 481 17.65 -3.76 7.58
CA VAL A 481 16.89 -2.87 8.46
C VAL A 481 17.83 -1.92 9.18
N ILE A 482 17.46 -0.63 9.22
CA ILE A 482 18.26 0.42 9.87
C ILE A 482 17.86 0.55 11.34
N ASP A 483 18.87 0.67 12.19
CA ASP A 483 18.73 0.91 13.63
C ASP A 483 18.47 2.38 13.91
N VAL A 484 17.41 2.68 14.65
CA VAL A 484 16.96 4.04 14.98
C VAL A 484 17.97 4.84 15.80
N SER A 485 18.87 4.17 16.51
CA SER A 485 19.82 4.83 17.42
C SER A 485 21.18 5.11 16.77
N SER A 486 21.54 4.32 15.76
CA SER A 486 22.88 4.38 15.16
C SER A 486 22.89 4.74 13.69
N ASP A 487 21.73 4.79 13.03
CA ASP A 487 21.57 4.95 11.57
C ASP A 487 22.35 3.91 10.75
N LYS A 488 22.64 2.74 11.36
CA LYS A 488 23.38 1.64 10.73
C LYS A 488 22.50 0.41 10.58
N PRO A 489 22.80 -0.49 9.64
CA PRO A 489 22.11 -1.76 9.55
C PRO A 489 22.18 -2.58 10.84
N ILE A 490 21.03 -3.14 11.27
CA ILE A 490 21.00 -4.15 12.33
C ILE A 490 21.54 -5.45 11.76
N PRO A 491 22.66 -5.98 12.27
CA PRO A 491 23.25 -7.21 11.74
C PRO A 491 22.28 -8.39 11.83
N GLY A 492 22.17 -9.15 10.74
CA GLY A 492 21.28 -10.32 10.66
C GLY A 492 19.80 -10.01 10.56
N LEU A 493 19.40 -8.74 10.31
CA LEU A 493 17.99 -8.35 10.12
C LEU A 493 17.76 -7.69 8.77
N TYR A 494 16.83 -8.26 8.00
CA TYR A 494 16.39 -7.78 6.69
C TYR A 494 14.88 -7.59 6.66
N ALA A 495 14.40 -6.78 5.73
CA ALA A 495 12.97 -6.67 5.45
C ALA A 495 12.70 -6.35 3.98
N ALA A 496 11.52 -6.74 3.46
CA ALA A 496 11.12 -6.48 2.08
C ALA A 496 9.60 -6.42 1.89
N GLY A 497 9.17 -5.74 0.83
CA GLY A 497 7.77 -5.54 0.46
C GLY A 497 7.05 -4.58 1.40
N GLU A 498 5.73 -4.73 1.55
CA GLU A 498 4.87 -3.81 2.32
C GLU A 498 5.21 -3.72 3.83
N SER A 499 6.15 -4.50 4.32
CA SER A 499 6.73 -4.34 5.67
C SER A 499 7.78 -3.24 5.75
N THR A 500 8.15 -2.61 4.62
CA THR A 500 9.20 -1.59 4.53
C THR A 500 8.68 -0.25 4.02
N GLY A 501 9.22 0.85 4.52
CA GLY A 501 9.00 2.22 4.02
C GLY A 501 10.05 2.68 3.01
N GLY A 502 9.89 3.90 2.51
CA GLY A 502 10.87 4.56 1.65
C GLY A 502 10.83 4.20 0.15
N VAL A 503 9.91 3.33 -0.29
CA VAL A 503 9.75 3.02 -1.73
C VAL A 503 8.71 3.91 -2.38
N HIS A 504 7.54 4.01 -1.77
CA HIS A 504 6.36 4.59 -2.42
C HIS A 504 6.10 6.05 -2.08
N GLY A 505 6.80 6.60 -1.08
CA GLY A 505 6.54 7.95 -0.60
C GLY A 505 5.09 8.14 -0.16
N ALA A 506 4.54 9.33 -0.45
CA ALA A 506 3.18 9.69 -0.01
C ALA A 506 2.06 8.97 -0.76
N VAL A 507 2.27 8.60 -2.03
CA VAL A 507 1.26 7.96 -2.89
C VAL A 507 1.91 6.86 -3.72
N ARG A 508 1.49 5.63 -3.50
CA ARG A 508 1.97 4.49 -4.28
C ARG A 508 1.43 4.54 -5.71
N LEU A 509 2.33 4.51 -6.67
CA LEU A 509 2.00 4.35 -8.08
C LEU A 509 1.37 2.98 -8.33
N GLY A 510 0.34 2.89 -9.18
CA GLY A 510 -0.35 1.63 -9.49
C GLY A 510 0.61 0.56 -10.00
N SER A 511 0.29 -0.72 -9.74
CA SER A 511 1.11 -1.90 -10.13
C SER A 511 2.52 -2.01 -9.51
N CYS A 512 3.06 -0.96 -8.87
CA CYS A 512 4.39 -1.00 -8.26
C CYS A 512 4.46 -1.80 -6.95
N ALA A 513 3.35 -2.11 -6.29
CA ALA A 513 3.39 -2.94 -5.06
C ALA A 513 3.81 -4.38 -5.33
N VAL A 514 3.38 -4.97 -6.47
CA VAL A 514 3.81 -6.33 -6.85
C VAL A 514 5.30 -6.33 -7.19
N LEU A 515 5.76 -5.30 -7.93
CA LEU A 515 7.19 -5.11 -8.22
C LEU A 515 7.99 -4.97 -6.93
N ASP A 516 7.60 -4.09 -6.01
CA ASP A 516 8.26 -3.90 -4.71
C ASP A 516 8.41 -5.23 -3.96
N CYS A 517 7.32 -5.95 -3.79
CA CYS A 517 7.35 -7.22 -3.07
C CYS A 517 8.28 -8.24 -3.72
N LEU A 518 8.18 -8.45 -5.03
CA LEU A 518 8.96 -9.45 -5.72
C LEU A 518 10.45 -9.05 -5.82
N ALA A 519 10.74 -7.84 -6.29
CA ALA A 519 12.10 -7.38 -6.52
C ALA A 519 12.88 -7.19 -5.22
N ASN A 520 12.32 -6.45 -4.25
CA ASN A 520 12.98 -6.24 -2.97
C ASN A 520 13.08 -7.53 -2.15
N GLY A 521 12.10 -8.46 -2.28
CA GLY A 521 12.21 -9.80 -1.71
C GLY A 521 13.42 -10.56 -2.24
N ARG A 522 13.62 -10.57 -3.56
CA ARG A 522 14.78 -11.20 -4.21
C ARG A 522 16.09 -10.55 -3.77
N ILE A 523 16.16 -9.22 -3.75
CA ILE A 523 17.34 -8.47 -3.29
C ILE A 523 17.68 -8.85 -1.86
N ALA A 524 16.72 -8.81 -0.93
CA ALA A 524 16.93 -9.13 0.47
C ALA A 524 17.37 -10.59 0.65
N GLY A 525 16.77 -11.54 -0.07
CA GLY A 525 17.14 -12.96 -0.02
C GLY A 525 18.58 -13.20 -0.44
N ARG A 526 19.00 -12.63 -1.60
CA ARG A 526 20.39 -12.74 -2.09
C ARG A 526 21.39 -12.13 -1.11
N LYS A 527 21.05 -10.99 -0.49
CA LYS A 527 21.96 -10.32 0.45
C LYS A 527 22.04 -11.03 1.79
N ALA A 528 20.94 -11.50 2.33
CA ALA A 528 20.91 -12.29 3.56
C ALA A 528 21.71 -13.60 3.43
N ALA A 529 21.70 -14.22 2.25
CA ALA A 529 22.50 -15.43 1.99
C ALA A 529 24.03 -15.21 2.13
N GLN A 530 24.49 -13.98 1.90
CA GLN A 530 25.92 -13.60 1.97
C GLN A 530 26.38 -13.34 3.41
N GLU A 531 25.46 -13.26 4.40
CA GLU A 531 25.83 -13.12 5.80
C GLU A 531 26.68 -14.31 6.28
N GLN A 532 27.64 -14.01 7.13
CA GLN A 532 28.43 -15.04 7.78
C GLN A 532 27.62 -15.69 8.92
N ASN A 533 27.85 -16.98 9.11
CA ASN A 533 27.31 -17.64 10.29
C ASN A 533 27.88 -17.00 11.54
N TRP A 534 27.04 -16.70 12.50
CA TRP A 534 27.52 -16.35 13.83
C TRP A 534 27.67 -17.63 14.69
N SER A 535 28.67 -17.64 15.52
CA SER A 535 28.99 -18.73 16.45
C SER A 535 28.12 -18.67 17.71
#